data_6227444817973e88a63cab658a967a62
#
_entry.id   6227444817973e88a63cab658a967a62
#
_cell.length_a   1.000
_cell.length_b   1.000
_cell.length_c   1.000
_cell.angle_alpha   90.00
_cell.angle_beta   90.00
_cell.angle_gamma   90.00
#
_symmetry.space_group_name_H-M   'P 1'
#
loop_
_entity.id
_entity.type
_entity.pdbx_description
1 polymer ?
#
loop_
_entity_poly.entity_id
_entity_poly.type
_entity_poly.pdbx_seq_one_letter_code
_entity_poly.pdbx_strand_id
1 'polypeptide(L)'
;MERPSPGRRKIWNITMFIISYALNNLVSGIIYDTYVNYMQEMARSVATSFWAFYGYATFISALMLLLIPKTGYKKLLVFCSASCAAALLSAVFMQTESVFFLTTLLALVGIQLHYIMLAPYVAVFTDQSNNIDWYTRAYYLGYLGYF
;
A
#
# COMPACT_ATOMS: atom_id res chain seq x y z
N MET A 1 -4.61 -29.31 15.32
CA MET A 1 -3.80 -28.07 15.15
C MET A 1 -4.10 -27.15 16.33
N GLU A 2 -3.12 -26.95 17.21
CA GLU A 2 -3.26 -26.01 18.34
C GLU A 2 -3.36 -24.55 17.83
N ARG A 3 -4.31 -23.81 18.37
CA ARG A 3 -4.42 -22.39 18.06
C ARG A 3 -3.20 -21.65 18.67
N PRO A 4 -2.46 -20.86 17.89
CA PRO A 4 -1.30 -20.13 18.41
C PRO A 4 -1.70 -19.22 19.57
N SER A 5 -0.80 -19.09 20.55
CA SER A 5 -1.00 -18.20 21.70
C SER A 5 -1.27 -16.76 21.27
N PRO A 6 -1.99 -15.95 22.06
CA PRO A 6 -2.31 -14.55 21.70
C PRO A 6 -1.09 -13.71 21.35
N GLY A 7 0.03 -13.88 22.06
CA GLY A 7 1.29 -13.19 21.77
C GLY A 7 1.91 -13.59 20.43
N ARG A 8 1.91 -14.89 20.10
CA ARG A 8 2.40 -15.40 18.83
C ARG A 8 1.59 -14.90 17.64
N ARG A 9 0.28 -14.70 17.82
CA ARG A 9 -0.62 -14.15 16.81
C ARG A 9 -0.35 -12.67 16.54
N LYS A 10 -0.05 -11.89 17.57
CA LYS A 10 0.32 -10.47 17.44
C LYS A 10 1.62 -10.31 16.64
N ILE A 11 2.67 -11.04 17.02
CA ILE A 11 3.97 -11.00 16.33
C ILE A 11 3.81 -11.40 14.86
N TRP A 12 3.07 -12.48 14.57
CA TRP A 12 2.81 -12.92 13.21
C TRP A 12 2.12 -11.84 12.36
N ASN A 13 1.08 -11.19 12.90
CA ASN A 13 0.36 -10.14 12.19
C ASN A 13 1.25 -8.95 11.85
N ILE A 14 2.11 -8.53 12.78
CA ILE A 14 3.06 -7.43 12.55
C ILE A 14 4.09 -7.83 11.51
N THR A 15 4.64 -9.03 11.59
CA THR A 15 5.61 -9.53 10.62
C THR A 15 5.02 -9.57 9.21
N MET A 16 3.79 -10.09 9.05
CA MET A 16 3.10 -10.11 7.76
C MET A 16 2.82 -8.70 7.24
N PHE A 17 2.48 -7.76 8.12
CA PHE A 17 2.31 -6.36 7.74
C PHE A 17 3.62 -5.75 7.22
N ILE A 18 4.74 -5.97 7.91
CA ILE A 18 6.06 -5.46 7.50
C ILE A 18 6.45 -6.04 6.13
N ILE A 19 6.27 -7.34 5.93
CA ILE A 19 6.55 -7.98 4.63
C ILE A 19 5.68 -7.38 3.53
N SER A 20 4.38 -7.26 3.76
CA SER A 20 3.46 -6.65 2.80
C SER A 20 3.82 -5.18 2.51
N TYR A 21 4.25 -4.44 3.52
CA TYR A 21 4.70 -3.06 3.38
C TYR A 21 5.99 -2.95 2.56
N ALA A 22 6.96 -3.83 2.79
CA ALA A 22 8.20 -3.88 2.00
C ALA A 22 7.91 -4.24 0.53
N LEU A 23 7.03 -5.22 0.28
CA LEU A 23 6.62 -5.60 -1.08
C LEU A 23 5.89 -4.45 -1.79
N ASN A 24 5.01 -3.72 -1.10
CA ASN A 24 4.33 -2.58 -1.69
C ASN A 24 5.29 -1.42 -1.98
N ASN A 25 6.32 -1.20 -1.15
CA ASN A 25 7.35 -0.22 -1.42
C ASN A 25 8.23 -0.61 -2.63
N LEU A 26 8.57 -1.90 -2.77
CA LEU A 26 9.24 -2.41 -3.97
C LEU A 26 8.43 -2.13 -5.23
N VAL A 27 7.13 -2.44 -5.21
CA VAL A 27 6.23 -2.16 -6.34
C VAL A 27 6.12 -0.66 -6.59
N SER A 28 6.07 0.15 -5.53
CA SER A 28 6.07 1.61 -5.62
C SER A 28 7.32 2.13 -6.33
N GLY A 29 8.50 1.64 -5.97
CA GLY A 29 9.77 1.97 -6.64
C GLY A 29 9.71 1.64 -8.13
N ILE A 30 9.28 0.44 -8.50
CA ILE A 30 9.12 0.01 -9.89
C ILE A 30 8.13 0.92 -10.64
N ILE A 31 6.98 1.24 -10.05
CA ILE A 31 5.99 2.13 -10.66
C ILE A 31 6.58 3.53 -10.85
N TYR A 32 7.25 4.08 -9.84
CA TYR A 32 7.84 5.41 -9.93
C TYR A 32 8.94 5.50 -10.98
N ASP A 33 9.88 4.55 -10.99
CA ASP A 33 11.03 4.63 -11.88
C ASP A 33 10.68 4.28 -13.33
N THR A 34 9.81 3.29 -13.51
CA THR A 34 9.50 2.76 -14.84
C THR A 34 8.33 3.48 -15.51
N TYR A 35 7.33 3.90 -14.72
CA TYR A 35 6.06 4.41 -15.25
C TYR A 35 5.79 5.88 -14.98
N VAL A 36 6.65 6.59 -14.24
CA VAL A 36 6.44 8.01 -13.93
C VAL A 36 6.29 8.85 -15.19
N ASN A 37 7.13 8.62 -16.19
CA ASN A 37 7.07 9.36 -17.45
C ASN A 37 5.77 9.08 -18.21
N TYR A 38 5.38 7.81 -18.30
CA TYR A 38 4.13 7.40 -18.93
C TYR A 38 2.91 7.99 -18.22
N MET A 39 2.90 7.95 -16.89
CA MET A 39 1.83 8.56 -16.09
C MET A 39 1.78 10.08 -16.22
N GLN A 40 2.92 10.73 -16.40
CA GLN A 40 2.98 12.17 -16.67
C GLN A 40 2.38 12.53 -18.03
N GLU A 41 2.65 11.74 -19.06
CA GLU A 41 2.06 11.94 -20.39
C GLU A 41 0.53 11.75 -20.36
N MET A 42 0.06 10.69 -19.71
CA MET A 42 -1.37 10.47 -19.53
C MET A 42 -2.05 11.55 -18.70
N ALA A 43 -1.42 12.01 -17.63
CA ALA A 43 -1.94 13.12 -16.83
C ALA A 43 -2.09 14.41 -17.67
N ARG A 44 -1.14 14.69 -18.57
CA ARG A 44 -1.25 15.81 -19.51
C ARG A 44 -2.41 15.66 -20.47
N SER A 45 -2.71 14.46 -20.94
CA SER A 45 -3.85 14.22 -21.84
C SER A 45 -5.21 14.55 -21.21
N VAL A 46 -5.31 14.46 -19.88
CA VAL A 46 -6.52 14.82 -19.12
C VAL A 46 -6.39 16.17 -18.40
N ALA A 47 -5.48 17.05 -18.88
CA ALA A 47 -5.23 18.39 -18.37
C ALA A 47 -4.92 18.45 -16.85
N THR A 48 -4.24 17.46 -16.33
CA THR A 48 -3.82 17.38 -14.92
C THR A 48 -2.34 17.05 -14.79
N SER A 49 -1.81 17.05 -13.58
CA SER A 49 -0.44 16.67 -13.31
C SER A 49 -0.38 15.34 -12.57
N PHE A 50 0.74 14.62 -12.70
CA PHE A 50 0.99 13.40 -11.93
C PHE A 50 0.83 13.64 -10.42
N TRP A 51 1.28 14.76 -9.91
CA TRP A 51 1.16 15.11 -8.49
C TRP A 51 -0.28 15.33 -8.04
N ALA A 52 -1.15 15.84 -8.93
CA ALA A 52 -2.58 15.91 -8.65
C ALA A 52 -3.19 14.51 -8.53
N PHE A 53 -2.84 13.58 -9.42
CA PHE A 53 -3.24 12.17 -9.30
C PHE A 53 -2.80 11.55 -7.98
N TYR A 54 -1.55 11.79 -7.62
CA TYR A 54 -1.02 11.32 -6.33
C TYR A 54 -1.79 11.90 -5.15
N GLY A 55 -2.13 13.19 -5.22
CA GLY A 55 -2.98 13.87 -4.23
C GLY A 55 -4.37 13.24 -4.13
N TYR A 56 -5.02 12.95 -5.26
CA TYR A 56 -6.32 12.27 -5.28
C TYR A 56 -6.22 10.86 -4.70
N ALA A 57 -5.20 10.09 -5.04
CA ALA A 57 -4.96 8.77 -4.49
C ALA A 57 -4.79 8.83 -2.96
N THR A 58 -4.03 9.79 -2.46
CA THR A 58 -3.83 10.01 -1.02
C THR A 58 -5.15 10.38 -0.33
N PHE A 59 -5.94 11.26 -0.92
CA PHE A 59 -7.25 11.65 -0.38
C PHE A 59 -8.22 10.47 -0.32
N ILE A 60 -8.33 9.69 -1.40
CA ILE A 60 -9.17 8.48 -1.44
C ILE A 60 -8.70 7.48 -0.37
N SER A 61 -7.40 7.29 -0.23
CA SER A 61 -6.81 6.40 0.78
C SER A 61 -7.16 6.84 2.20
N ALA A 62 -7.11 8.14 2.48
CA ALA A 62 -7.51 8.69 3.77
C ALA A 62 -8.99 8.44 4.06
N LEU A 63 -9.87 8.61 3.05
CA LEU A 63 -11.29 8.27 3.20
C LEU A 63 -11.51 6.77 3.45
N MET A 64 -10.73 5.90 2.82
CA MET A 64 -10.82 4.45 3.04
C MET A 64 -10.45 4.04 4.47
N LEU A 65 -9.65 4.82 5.20
CA LEU A 65 -9.42 4.57 6.64
C LEU A 65 -10.69 4.61 7.47
N LEU A 66 -11.66 5.43 7.08
CA LEU A 66 -12.95 5.51 7.75
C LEU A 66 -13.75 4.20 7.61
N LEU A 67 -13.37 3.34 6.68
CA LEU A 67 -14.01 2.03 6.49
C LEU A 67 -13.42 0.94 7.40
N ILE A 68 -12.30 1.18 8.09
CA ILE A 68 -11.65 0.19 8.97
C ILE A 68 -12.63 -0.45 9.96
N PRO A 69 -13.49 0.31 10.68
CA PRO A 69 -14.43 -0.28 11.62
C PRO A 69 -15.42 -1.28 10.98
N LYS A 70 -15.73 -1.09 9.69
CA LYS A 70 -16.68 -1.94 8.95
C LYS A 70 -15.99 -3.09 8.22
N THR A 71 -14.83 -2.83 7.62
CA THR A 71 -14.14 -3.79 6.75
C THR A 71 -13.03 -4.55 7.45
N GLY A 72 -12.41 -3.92 8.45
CA GLY A 72 -11.23 -4.44 9.15
C GLY A 72 -9.93 -4.31 8.35
N TYR A 73 -8.82 -4.26 9.05
CA TYR A 73 -7.48 -4.09 8.46
C TYR A 73 -7.12 -5.16 7.41
N LYS A 74 -7.51 -6.43 7.65
CA LYS A 74 -7.16 -7.53 6.76
C LYS A 74 -7.67 -7.34 5.34
N LYS A 75 -8.93 -6.92 5.18
CA LYS A 75 -9.53 -6.71 3.85
C LYS A 75 -8.88 -5.55 3.13
N LEU A 76 -8.53 -4.47 3.85
CA LEU A 76 -7.83 -3.33 3.27
C LEU A 76 -6.41 -3.68 2.86
N LEU A 77 -5.68 -4.48 3.64
CA LEU A 77 -4.36 -4.98 3.25
C LEU A 77 -4.41 -5.88 2.00
N VAL A 78 -5.42 -6.74 1.91
CA VAL A 78 -5.64 -7.54 0.69
C VAL A 78 -5.91 -6.63 -0.51
N PHE A 79 -6.72 -5.59 -0.35
CA PHE A 79 -6.95 -4.59 -1.40
C PHE A 79 -5.64 -3.92 -1.83
N CYS A 80 -4.80 -3.46 -0.88
CA CYS A 80 -3.50 -2.85 -1.18
C CYS A 80 -2.61 -3.77 -2.03
N SER A 81 -2.47 -5.02 -1.62
CA SER A 81 -1.63 -5.99 -2.34
C SER A 81 -2.23 -6.40 -3.69
N ALA A 82 -3.54 -6.58 -3.75
CA ALA A 82 -4.25 -6.95 -5.00
C ALA A 82 -4.17 -5.82 -6.04
N SER A 83 -4.32 -4.56 -5.64
CA SER A 83 -4.21 -3.41 -6.55
C SER A 83 -2.80 -3.27 -7.13
N CYS A 84 -1.76 -3.47 -6.31
CA CYS A 84 -0.38 -3.50 -6.79
C CYS A 84 -0.13 -4.66 -7.77
N ALA A 85 -0.59 -5.87 -7.44
CA ALA A 85 -0.49 -7.02 -8.33
C ALA A 85 -1.22 -6.79 -9.66
N ALA A 86 -2.42 -6.19 -9.63
CA ALA A 86 -3.18 -5.85 -10.83
C ALA A 86 -2.43 -4.87 -11.73
N ALA A 87 -1.78 -3.85 -11.16
CA ALA A 87 -0.97 -2.91 -11.93
C ALA A 87 0.22 -3.59 -12.62
N LEU A 88 0.95 -4.45 -11.92
CA LEU A 88 2.06 -5.21 -12.50
C LEU A 88 1.59 -6.16 -13.60
N LEU A 89 0.50 -6.88 -13.40
CA LEU A 89 -0.07 -7.77 -14.39
C LEU A 89 -0.57 -7.01 -15.62
N SER A 90 -1.21 -5.85 -15.44
CA SER A 90 -1.67 -5.02 -16.57
C SER A 90 -0.51 -4.47 -17.40
N ALA A 91 0.61 -4.15 -16.76
CA ALA A 91 1.82 -3.72 -17.46
C ALA A 91 2.40 -4.80 -18.38
N VAL A 92 2.25 -6.08 -18.01
CA VAL A 92 2.78 -7.22 -18.77
C VAL A 92 1.81 -7.72 -19.84
N PHE A 93 0.53 -7.79 -19.51
CA PHE A 93 -0.45 -8.51 -20.33
C PHE A 93 -1.46 -7.64 -21.07
N MET A 94 -1.65 -6.39 -20.64
CA MET A 94 -2.69 -5.52 -21.21
C MET A 94 -2.08 -4.37 -22.02
N GLN A 95 -2.42 -4.35 -23.30
CA GLN A 95 -1.93 -3.33 -24.23
C GLN A 95 -2.85 -2.08 -24.31
N THR A 96 -3.94 -2.03 -23.53
CA THR A 96 -4.86 -0.88 -23.56
C THR A 96 -4.48 0.15 -22.51
N GLU A 97 -4.19 1.36 -22.95
CA GLU A 97 -3.79 2.49 -22.11
C GLU A 97 -4.75 2.77 -20.95
N SER A 98 -6.06 2.72 -21.22
CA SER A 98 -7.10 3.00 -20.22
C SER A 98 -7.09 2.00 -19.06
N VAL A 99 -6.88 0.71 -19.34
CA VAL A 99 -6.83 -0.33 -18.29
C VAL A 99 -5.55 -0.18 -17.47
N PHE A 100 -4.43 0.05 -18.14
CA PHE A 100 -3.15 0.30 -17.46
C PHE A 100 -3.24 1.54 -16.55
N PHE A 101 -3.83 2.63 -17.04
CA PHE A 101 -4.04 3.84 -16.25
C PHE A 101 -4.89 3.58 -15.00
N LEU A 102 -6.04 2.91 -15.16
CA LEU A 102 -6.93 2.60 -14.05
C LEU A 102 -6.26 1.71 -13.01
N THR A 103 -5.58 0.66 -13.44
CA THR A 103 -4.89 -0.26 -12.52
C THR A 103 -3.74 0.41 -11.79
N THR A 104 -3.01 1.31 -12.45
CA THR A 104 -1.94 2.09 -11.81
C THR A 104 -2.51 3.09 -10.81
N LEU A 105 -3.62 3.75 -11.11
CA LEU A 105 -4.31 4.63 -10.16
C LEU A 105 -4.77 3.85 -8.91
N LEU A 106 -5.36 2.66 -9.11
CA LEU A 106 -5.76 1.79 -8.00
C LEU A 106 -4.54 1.33 -7.17
N ALA A 107 -3.41 1.05 -7.82
CA ALA A 107 -2.17 0.71 -7.13
C ALA A 107 -1.64 1.88 -6.28
N LEU A 108 -1.67 3.11 -6.81
CA LEU A 108 -1.30 4.30 -6.05
C LEU A 108 -2.20 4.47 -4.80
N VAL A 109 -3.50 4.26 -4.94
CA VAL A 109 -4.42 4.26 -3.80
C VAL A 109 -4.04 3.18 -2.79
N GLY A 110 -3.74 1.96 -3.25
CA GLY A 110 -3.33 0.84 -2.39
C GLY A 110 -2.01 1.12 -1.65
N ILE A 111 -1.01 1.69 -2.34
CA ILE A 111 0.28 2.06 -1.76
C ILE A 111 0.10 3.14 -0.69
N GLN A 112 -0.64 4.20 -0.98
CA GLN A 112 -0.91 5.28 -0.04
C GLN A 112 -1.71 4.80 1.17
N LEU A 113 -2.73 3.98 0.95
CA LEU A 113 -3.52 3.40 2.03
C LEU A 113 -2.65 2.55 2.96
N HIS A 114 -1.75 1.74 2.40
CA HIS A 114 -0.84 0.92 3.19
C HIS A 114 0.09 1.77 4.06
N TYR A 115 0.64 2.83 3.47
CA TYR A 115 1.50 3.80 4.17
C TYR A 115 0.76 4.48 5.33
N ILE A 116 -0.45 4.98 5.09
CA ILE A 116 -1.26 5.66 6.10
C ILE A 116 -1.71 4.70 7.21
N MET A 117 -1.95 3.42 6.88
CA MET A 117 -2.35 2.40 7.87
C MET A 117 -1.21 1.99 8.81
N LEU A 118 0.04 2.32 8.53
CA LEU A 118 1.19 1.87 9.33
C LEU A 118 1.02 2.21 10.81
N ALA A 119 0.79 3.47 11.13
CA ALA A 119 0.67 3.93 12.52
C ALA A 119 -0.53 3.30 13.26
N PRO A 120 -1.78 3.36 12.74
CA PRO A 120 -2.92 2.77 13.42
C PRO A 120 -2.83 1.24 13.49
N TYR A 121 -2.23 0.57 12.51
CA TYR A 121 -2.04 -0.87 12.55
C TYR A 121 -1.09 -1.28 13.67
N VAL A 122 0.07 -0.63 13.77
CA VAL A 122 1.04 -0.88 14.85
C VAL A 122 0.41 -0.59 16.21
N ALA A 123 -0.33 0.50 16.36
CA ALA A 123 -1.01 0.86 17.60
C ALA A 123 -2.00 -0.21 18.09
N VAL A 124 -2.70 -0.87 17.17
CA VAL A 124 -3.68 -1.93 17.53
C VAL A 124 -2.99 -3.25 17.90
N PHE A 125 -1.87 -3.57 17.27
CA PHE A 125 -1.22 -4.89 17.42
C PHE A 125 0.00 -4.90 18.33
N THR A 126 0.40 -3.75 18.90
CA THR A 126 1.50 -3.66 19.88
C THR A 126 1.00 -3.12 21.22
N ASP A 127 1.77 -3.37 22.28
CA ASP A 127 1.50 -2.76 23.58
C ASP A 127 2.02 -1.33 23.60
N GLN A 128 1.39 -0.43 24.35
CA GLN A 128 1.72 1.00 24.37
C GLN A 128 3.21 1.28 24.69
N SER A 129 3.84 0.44 25.51
CA SER A 129 5.26 0.57 25.87
C SER A 129 6.21 0.33 24.71
N ASN A 130 5.79 -0.42 23.69
CA ASN A 130 6.64 -0.84 22.56
C ASN A 130 6.18 -0.28 21.19
N ASN A 131 5.16 0.58 21.19
CA ASN A 131 4.60 1.11 19.96
C ASN A 131 5.61 1.85 19.09
N ILE A 132 6.44 2.70 19.69
CA ILE A 132 7.43 3.51 18.98
C ILE A 132 8.48 2.59 18.33
N ASP A 133 8.97 1.60 19.07
CA ASP A 133 9.97 0.65 18.56
C ASP A 133 9.42 -0.17 17.39
N TRP A 134 8.21 -0.68 17.51
CA TRP A 134 7.58 -1.45 16.44
C TRP A 134 7.26 -0.59 15.22
N TYR A 135 6.79 0.65 15.43
CA TYR A 135 6.58 1.60 14.35
C TYR A 135 7.88 1.91 13.61
N THR A 136 8.94 2.21 14.35
CA THR A 136 10.27 2.51 13.80
C THR A 136 10.83 1.33 13.02
N ARG A 137 10.77 0.12 13.58
CA ARG A 137 11.19 -1.10 12.88
C ARG A 137 10.36 -1.36 11.63
N ALA A 138 9.03 -1.26 11.71
CA ALA A 138 8.14 -1.48 10.58
C ALA A 138 8.41 -0.46 9.46
N TYR A 139 8.61 0.80 9.81
CA TYR A 139 8.93 1.87 8.87
C TYR A 139 10.24 1.59 8.14
N TYR A 140 11.35 1.39 8.87
CA TYR A 140 12.65 1.17 8.25
C TYR A 140 12.74 -0.15 7.49
N LEU A 141 12.26 -1.26 8.04
CA LEU A 141 12.27 -2.55 7.35
C LEU A 141 11.35 -2.54 6.11
N GLY A 142 10.23 -1.81 6.19
CA GLY A 142 9.36 -1.62 5.04
C GLY A 142 10.05 -0.84 3.93
N TYR A 143 10.80 0.20 4.26
CA TYR A 143 11.53 1.02 3.29
C TYR A 143 12.67 0.27 2.58
N LEU A 144 13.21 -0.81 3.15
CA LEU A 144 14.18 -1.65 2.44
C LEU A 144 13.63 -2.23 1.13
N GLY A 145 12.31 -2.35 1.00
CA GLY A 145 11.68 -2.73 -0.25
C GLY A 145 11.72 -1.66 -1.35
N TYR A 146 12.04 -0.41 -1.01
CA TYR A 146 12.11 0.69 -1.97
C TYR A 146 13.46 0.74 -2.71
N PHE A 147 14.53 0.22 -2.12
CA PHE A 147 15.87 0.15 -2.70
C PHE A 147 16.15 -1.22 -3.33
#